data_41d5003a5d5fbc6b21c065fce7f8a687
#
_entry.id   41d5003a5d5fbc6b21c065fce7f8a687
#
_cell.length_a   1.000
_cell.length_b   1.000
_cell.length_c   1.000
_cell.angle_alpha   90.00
_cell.angle_beta   90.00
_cell.angle_gamma   90.00
#
_symmetry.space_group_name_H-M   'P 1'
#
loop_
_entity.id
_entity.type
_entity.pdbx_description
1 polymer ?
#
loop_
_entity_poly.entity_id
_entity_poly.type
_entity_poly.pdbx_seq_one_letter_code
_entity_poly.pdbx_strand_id
1 'polypeptide(L)'
;MELLQTIAENTEAKDSFYVIVTTREANTVTSFSPPIIFRQRSNGEVNYEMALVGLNTYYAFPNVSTDNNCIKLGEIKTHPKTICLGTGCYEVDEINSEITRQMRWGKDAPITFKPNNSTLKCIMTIKKGYKVSFNIENSLASVLGFEKKEYFNGRWESEKPVDILKVNSILIYCDIINGSRVDGVEKPIIYHFSPNVAPGIKIVIEPQNPIYLPITVDTISQMTIWLRDQEERPIDLRGEKIVLNFHVRAR
;
A
#
# COMPACT_ATOMS: atom_id res chain seq x y z
N MET A 1 -26.84 43.58 6.96
CA MET A 1 -27.23 42.40 7.75
C MET A 1 -27.60 41.23 6.84
N GLU A 2 -28.40 41.43 5.80
CA GLU A 2 -28.76 40.35 4.83
C GLU A 2 -27.56 39.66 4.15
N LEU A 3 -26.53 40.41 3.73
CA LEU A 3 -25.36 39.85 3.05
C LEU A 3 -24.54 38.91 3.97
N LEU A 4 -24.46 39.22 5.25
CA LEU A 4 -23.77 38.37 6.24
C LEU A 4 -24.62 37.14 6.62
N GLN A 5 -25.95 37.25 6.62
CA GLN A 5 -26.82 36.11 6.78
C GLN A 5 -26.75 35.16 5.57
N THR A 6 -26.76 35.70 4.34
CA THR A 6 -26.62 34.90 3.11
C THR A 6 -25.25 34.20 3.03
N ILE A 7 -24.18 34.82 3.53
CA ILE A 7 -22.84 34.18 3.59
C ILE A 7 -22.84 33.10 4.68
N ALA A 8 -23.47 33.31 5.83
CA ALA A 8 -23.57 32.30 6.89
C ALA A 8 -24.42 31.09 6.45
N GLU A 9 -25.53 31.31 5.77
CA GLU A 9 -26.38 30.23 5.24
C GLU A 9 -25.67 29.39 4.15
N ASN A 10 -24.73 29.98 3.41
CA ASN A 10 -23.97 29.26 2.40
C ASN A 10 -22.74 28.50 2.96
N THR A 11 -22.37 28.69 4.22
CA THR A 11 -21.24 28.00 4.89
C THR A 11 -21.69 26.87 5.81
N GLU A 12 -22.96 26.82 6.19
CA GLU A 12 -23.49 25.69 6.97
C GLU A 12 -23.57 24.41 6.16
N ALA A 13 -23.14 23.31 6.76
CA ALA A 13 -23.20 21.99 6.13
C ALA A 13 -24.67 21.60 5.85
N LYS A 14 -24.93 21.10 4.64
CA LYS A 14 -26.19 20.46 4.29
C LYS A 14 -26.34 19.16 5.08
N ASP A 15 -27.57 18.69 5.21
CA ASP A 15 -27.90 17.42 5.90
C ASP A 15 -27.19 16.20 5.25
N SER A 16 -26.78 16.32 3.99
CA SER A 16 -26.05 15.28 3.27
C SER A 16 -25.25 15.88 2.11
N PHE A 17 -23.98 15.47 1.98
CA PHE A 17 -23.10 15.91 0.87
C PHE A 17 -21.94 14.93 0.66
N TYR A 18 -21.26 15.09 -0.47
CA TYR A 18 -20.08 14.29 -0.80
C TYR A 18 -18.80 15.11 -0.64
N VAL A 19 -17.74 14.43 -0.20
CA VAL A 19 -16.36 14.93 -0.20
C VAL A 19 -15.52 13.99 -1.06
N ILE A 20 -14.87 14.54 -2.08
CA ILE A 20 -13.99 13.78 -2.98
C ILE A 20 -12.56 14.21 -2.74
N VAL A 21 -11.71 13.27 -2.35
CA VAL A 21 -10.27 13.48 -2.19
C VAL A 21 -9.53 12.73 -3.27
N THR A 22 -8.65 13.43 -3.97
CA THR A 22 -7.76 12.83 -4.97
C THR A 22 -6.32 13.08 -4.56
N THR A 23 -5.54 12.02 -4.45
CA THR A 23 -4.13 12.12 -4.07
C THR A 23 -3.25 11.15 -4.87
N ARG A 24 -1.94 11.41 -4.82
CA ARG A 24 -0.86 10.52 -5.28
C ARG A 24 0.08 10.15 -4.14
N GLU A 25 -0.22 10.63 -2.94
CA GLU A 25 0.62 10.53 -1.76
C GLU A 25 -0.09 9.70 -0.68
N ALA A 26 0.69 8.92 0.07
CA ALA A 26 0.18 8.14 1.20
C ALA A 26 -0.36 9.01 2.34
N ASN A 27 0.08 10.26 2.42
CA ASN A 27 -0.37 11.25 3.40
C ASN A 27 -0.82 12.48 2.64
N THR A 28 -2.07 12.87 2.83
CA THR A 28 -2.66 14.00 2.11
C THR A 28 -3.46 14.88 3.04
N VAL A 29 -3.22 16.18 2.97
CA VAL A 29 -4.03 17.20 3.63
C VAL A 29 -4.88 17.89 2.58
N THR A 30 -6.19 17.86 2.76
CA THR A 30 -7.15 18.57 1.92
C THR A 30 -7.69 19.76 2.70
N SER A 31 -7.56 20.97 2.12
CA SER A 31 -8.10 22.21 2.70
C SER A 31 -9.44 22.53 2.07
N PHE A 32 -10.36 23.04 2.88
CA PHE A 32 -11.71 23.44 2.46
C PHE A 32 -11.83 24.98 2.53
N SER A 33 -12.26 25.56 1.42
CA SER A 33 -12.48 27.02 1.34
C SER A 33 -13.79 27.30 0.57
N PRO A 34 -14.85 27.79 1.24
CA PRO A 34 -14.92 28.05 2.68
C PRO A 34 -14.86 26.78 3.55
N PRO A 35 -14.51 26.88 4.84
CA PRO A 35 -14.61 25.77 5.78
C PRO A 35 -16.05 25.24 5.86
N ILE A 36 -16.19 23.92 6.08
CA ILE A 36 -17.49 23.27 6.28
C ILE A 36 -17.82 23.38 7.76
N ILE A 37 -18.91 24.10 8.10
CA ILE A 37 -19.37 24.30 9.47
C ILE A 37 -20.58 23.39 9.71
N PHE A 38 -20.48 22.51 10.70
CA PHE A 38 -21.55 21.60 11.05
C PHE A 38 -22.56 22.27 12.01
N ARG A 39 -23.82 21.98 11.79
CA ARG A 39 -24.87 22.41 12.72
C ARG A 39 -24.73 21.61 14.02
N GLN A 40 -24.63 22.33 15.13
CA GLN A 40 -24.64 21.73 16.46
C GLN A 40 -26.08 21.52 16.93
N ARG A 41 -26.31 20.46 17.69
CA ARG A 41 -27.56 20.31 18.45
C ARG A 41 -27.63 21.33 19.60
N SER A 42 -28.82 21.48 20.19
CA SER A 42 -29.04 22.32 21.36
C SER A 42 -28.17 21.98 22.58
N ASN A 43 -27.61 20.76 22.63
CA ASN A 43 -26.66 20.31 23.64
C ASN A 43 -25.18 20.56 23.27
N GLY A 44 -24.90 21.20 22.10
CA GLY A 44 -23.55 21.47 21.61
C GLY A 44 -22.86 20.30 20.89
N GLU A 45 -23.52 19.15 20.72
CA GLU A 45 -22.94 18.01 20.04
C GLU A 45 -23.02 18.13 18.51
N VAL A 46 -21.93 17.80 17.83
CA VAL A 46 -21.90 17.60 16.38
C VAL A 46 -22.58 16.29 16.03
N ASN A 47 -23.57 16.35 15.14
CA ASN A 47 -24.40 15.21 14.81
C ASN A 47 -24.24 14.80 13.35
N TYR A 48 -23.00 14.67 12.91
CA TYR A 48 -22.69 14.20 11.56
C TYR A 48 -21.83 12.96 11.60
N GLU A 49 -21.97 12.16 10.58
CA GLU A 49 -21.19 10.95 10.37
C GLU A 49 -20.70 10.86 8.93
N MET A 50 -19.56 10.19 8.72
CA MET A 50 -18.94 10.04 7.43
C MET A 50 -18.64 8.58 7.13
N ALA A 51 -18.79 8.17 5.87
CA ALA A 51 -18.41 6.87 5.36
C ALA A 51 -17.66 7.00 4.04
N LEU A 52 -16.76 6.06 3.75
CA LEU A 52 -16.24 5.84 2.39
C LEU A 52 -17.34 5.12 1.59
N VAL A 53 -17.71 5.70 0.45
CA VAL A 53 -18.73 5.15 -0.47
C VAL A 53 -18.16 4.76 -1.83
N GLY A 54 -16.92 5.13 -2.11
CA GLY A 54 -16.24 4.72 -3.33
C GLY A 54 -14.75 4.97 -3.28
N LEU A 55 -14.01 4.11 -3.97
CA LEU A 55 -12.56 4.24 -4.14
C LEU A 55 -12.15 3.73 -5.52
N ASN A 56 -11.26 4.47 -6.16
CA ASN A 56 -10.66 4.09 -7.42
C ASN A 56 -9.15 4.32 -7.38
N THR A 57 -8.37 3.31 -7.78
CA THR A 57 -6.92 3.40 -7.95
C THR A 57 -6.44 2.30 -8.90
N TYR A 58 -5.12 2.21 -9.14
CA TYR A 58 -4.49 1.07 -9.80
C TYR A 58 -3.66 0.28 -8.80
N TYR A 59 -3.55 -1.04 -8.98
CA TYR A 59 -2.65 -1.87 -8.18
C TYR A 59 -1.21 -1.62 -8.63
N ALA A 60 -0.55 -0.62 -8.06
CA ALA A 60 0.83 -0.25 -8.34
C ALA A 60 1.76 -0.44 -7.11
N PHE A 61 1.27 -1.05 -6.04
CA PHE A 61 1.98 -1.19 -4.76
C PHE A 61 3.16 -2.15 -4.89
N PRO A 62 4.43 -1.68 -4.75
CA PRO A 62 5.60 -2.50 -5.04
C PRO A 62 5.85 -3.53 -3.93
N ASN A 63 6.23 -4.74 -4.34
CA ASN A 63 6.79 -5.75 -3.44
C ASN A 63 8.33 -5.68 -3.40
N VAL A 64 8.94 -5.16 -4.45
CA VAL A 64 10.38 -4.87 -4.53
C VAL A 64 10.57 -3.35 -4.53
N SER A 65 11.35 -2.86 -3.58
CA SER A 65 11.69 -1.44 -3.39
C SER A 65 13.18 -1.30 -3.09
N THR A 66 13.68 -0.09 -2.95
CA THR A 66 15.08 0.18 -2.61
C THR A 66 15.58 -0.53 -1.35
N ASP A 67 14.68 -0.94 -0.46
CA ASP A 67 15.00 -1.56 0.82
C ASP A 67 15.21 -3.08 0.73
N ASN A 68 14.81 -3.72 -0.39
CA ASN A 68 14.82 -5.17 -0.53
C ASN A 68 15.10 -5.66 -1.96
N ASN A 69 15.81 -4.89 -2.77
CA ASN A 69 15.92 -5.12 -4.21
C ASN A 69 17.25 -5.71 -4.69
N CYS A 70 18.21 -5.96 -3.81
CA CYS A 70 19.55 -6.33 -4.22
C CYS A 70 19.92 -7.79 -3.90
N ILE A 71 20.80 -8.38 -4.72
CA ILE A 71 21.34 -9.72 -4.57
C ILE A 71 22.78 -9.75 -5.10
N LYS A 72 23.68 -10.50 -4.45
CA LYS A 72 25.03 -10.79 -4.99
C LYS A 72 25.07 -12.19 -5.56
N LEU A 73 25.56 -12.31 -6.79
CA LEU A 73 25.66 -13.62 -7.44
C LEU A 73 26.80 -13.63 -8.47
N GLY A 74 27.36 -14.81 -8.73
CA GLY A 74 28.47 -14.98 -9.66
C GLY A 74 29.27 -16.25 -9.39
N GLU A 75 30.42 -16.34 -10.03
CA GLU A 75 31.35 -17.46 -9.84
C GLU A 75 32.06 -17.38 -8.47
N ILE A 76 32.33 -18.54 -7.86
CA ILE A 76 33.00 -18.62 -6.56
C ILE A 76 34.42 -18.02 -6.60
N LYS A 77 35.11 -18.18 -7.74
CA LYS A 77 36.49 -17.74 -7.92
C LYS A 77 36.65 -16.26 -8.31
N THR A 78 35.57 -15.61 -8.70
CA THR A 78 35.57 -14.20 -9.08
C THR A 78 34.81 -13.37 -8.03
N HIS A 79 34.92 -12.06 -8.11
CA HIS A 79 34.09 -11.19 -7.27
C HIS A 79 32.63 -11.25 -7.73
N PRO A 80 31.69 -11.70 -6.86
CA PRO A 80 30.27 -11.75 -7.23
C PRO A 80 29.76 -10.34 -7.52
N LYS A 81 28.94 -10.24 -8.56
CA LYS A 81 28.31 -8.99 -8.98
C LYS A 81 27.08 -8.74 -8.12
N THR A 82 26.91 -7.50 -7.66
CA THR A 82 25.66 -7.05 -7.05
C THR A 82 24.70 -6.64 -8.16
N ILE A 83 23.51 -7.21 -8.13
CA ILE A 83 22.39 -6.86 -8.99
C ILE A 83 21.32 -6.24 -8.11
N CYS A 84 20.79 -5.08 -8.52
CA CYS A 84 19.65 -4.45 -7.86
C CYS A 84 18.54 -4.26 -8.88
N LEU A 85 17.35 -4.71 -8.54
CA LEU A 85 16.15 -4.56 -9.34
C LEU A 85 15.58 -3.15 -9.19
N GLY A 86 14.87 -2.67 -10.19
CA GLY A 86 14.06 -1.46 -10.05
C GLY A 86 12.88 -1.68 -9.10
N THR A 87 12.36 -0.61 -8.51
CA THR A 87 11.12 -0.67 -7.72
C THR A 87 9.97 -1.15 -8.59
N GLY A 88 9.25 -2.18 -8.17
CA GLY A 88 8.17 -2.77 -8.98
C GLY A 88 7.38 -3.86 -8.26
N CYS A 89 6.38 -4.37 -8.99
CA CYS A 89 5.61 -5.54 -8.62
C CYS A 89 6.18 -6.72 -9.43
N TYR A 90 6.81 -7.67 -8.78
CA TYR A 90 7.48 -8.79 -9.44
C TYR A 90 6.94 -10.12 -8.94
N GLU A 91 6.67 -11.01 -9.87
CA GLU A 91 6.58 -12.44 -9.62
C GLU A 91 7.99 -13.08 -9.58
N VAL A 92 8.14 -14.28 -9.02
CA VAL A 92 9.45 -14.97 -8.93
C VAL A 92 10.09 -15.15 -10.30
N ASP A 93 9.29 -15.48 -11.32
CA ASP A 93 9.76 -15.68 -12.70
C ASP A 93 10.24 -14.36 -13.34
N GLU A 94 9.63 -13.23 -12.96
CA GLU A 94 10.04 -11.90 -13.41
C GLU A 94 11.35 -11.46 -12.74
N ILE A 95 11.51 -11.74 -11.44
CA ILE A 95 12.78 -11.54 -10.72
C ILE A 95 13.88 -12.36 -11.40
N ASN A 96 13.63 -13.64 -11.70
CA ASN A 96 14.57 -14.49 -12.41
C ASN A 96 14.94 -13.93 -13.79
N SER A 97 13.95 -13.49 -14.54
CA SER A 97 14.14 -12.93 -15.89
C SER A 97 14.99 -11.66 -15.85
N GLU A 98 14.71 -10.77 -14.90
CA GLU A 98 15.44 -9.51 -14.74
C GLU A 98 16.91 -9.74 -14.29
N ILE A 99 17.14 -10.66 -13.34
CA ILE A 99 18.50 -11.06 -12.95
C ILE A 99 19.25 -11.63 -14.15
N THR A 100 18.62 -12.54 -14.90
CA THR A 100 19.22 -13.16 -16.10
C THR A 100 19.57 -12.10 -17.14
N ARG A 101 18.70 -11.11 -17.36
CA ARG A 101 18.93 -9.98 -18.27
C ARG A 101 20.11 -9.12 -17.83
N GLN A 102 20.18 -8.72 -16.56
CA GLN A 102 21.26 -7.85 -16.04
C GLN A 102 22.61 -8.57 -16.00
N MET A 103 22.62 -9.88 -15.78
CA MET A 103 23.82 -10.73 -15.85
C MET A 103 24.21 -11.08 -17.27
N ARG A 104 23.37 -10.78 -18.26
CA ARG A 104 23.56 -11.16 -19.68
C ARG A 104 23.70 -12.67 -19.87
N TRP A 105 23.04 -13.46 -19.04
CA TRP A 105 23.00 -14.90 -19.20
C TRP A 105 22.02 -15.29 -20.32
N GLY A 106 22.36 -16.34 -21.03
CA GLY A 106 21.48 -16.94 -22.03
C GLY A 106 20.45 -17.90 -21.40
N LYS A 107 19.85 -18.73 -22.28
CA LYS A 107 18.84 -19.73 -21.85
C LYS A 107 19.36 -20.74 -20.80
N ASP A 108 20.66 -20.94 -20.74
CA ASP A 108 21.33 -21.87 -19.81
C ASP A 108 21.96 -21.14 -18.61
N ALA A 109 21.20 -20.22 -18.01
CA ALA A 109 21.62 -19.44 -16.85
C ALA A 109 22.19 -20.36 -15.74
N PRO A 110 23.33 -19.99 -15.12
CA PRO A 110 23.95 -20.81 -14.07
C PRO A 110 23.21 -20.73 -12.73
N ILE A 111 22.40 -19.70 -12.52
CA ILE A 111 21.56 -19.51 -11.34
C ILE A 111 20.15 -19.22 -11.81
N THR A 112 19.19 -19.94 -11.28
CA THR A 112 17.77 -19.76 -11.62
C THR A 112 16.90 -19.76 -10.37
N PHE A 113 15.83 -18.96 -10.40
CA PHE A 113 14.79 -18.89 -9.38
C PHE A 113 13.48 -19.32 -10.01
N LYS A 114 12.70 -20.17 -9.31
CA LYS A 114 11.39 -20.64 -9.76
C LYS A 114 10.43 -20.72 -8.59
N PRO A 115 9.14 -20.41 -8.78
CA PRO A 115 8.15 -20.62 -7.74
C PRO A 115 7.87 -22.12 -7.55
N ASN A 116 7.65 -22.52 -6.30
CA ASN A 116 7.04 -23.78 -5.94
C ASN A 116 5.60 -23.48 -5.45
N ASN A 117 4.64 -23.63 -6.33
CA ASN A 117 3.24 -23.28 -6.04
C ASN A 117 2.60 -24.19 -4.96
N SER A 118 3.18 -25.38 -4.70
CA SER A 118 2.67 -26.30 -3.67
C SER A 118 3.08 -25.87 -2.26
N THR A 119 4.30 -25.32 -2.11
CA THR A 119 4.85 -24.92 -0.81
C THR A 119 4.83 -23.37 -0.65
N LEU A 120 4.43 -22.64 -1.69
CA LEU A 120 4.51 -21.17 -1.79
C LEU A 120 5.93 -20.61 -1.57
N LYS A 121 6.93 -21.45 -1.84
CA LYS A 121 8.35 -21.12 -1.65
C LYS A 121 9.06 -20.88 -2.96
N CYS A 122 10.26 -20.32 -2.88
CA CYS A 122 11.16 -20.16 -4.03
C CYS A 122 12.16 -21.30 -4.10
N ILE A 123 12.31 -21.91 -5.29
CA ILE A 123 13.37 -22.86 -5.59
C ILE A 123 14.49 -22.13 -6.33
N MET A 124 15.69 -22.13 -5.73
CA MET A 124 16.91 -21.62 -6.34
C MET A 124 17.80 -22.79 -6.76
N THR A 125 18.20 -22.80 -8.01
CA THR A 125 19.17 -23.78 -8.53
C THR A 125 20.46 -23.06 -8.90
N ILE A 126 21.59 -23.52 -8.36
CA ILE A 126 22.92 -22.96 -8.56
C ILE A 126 23.81 -24.04 -9.18
N LYS A 127 24.35 -23.79 -10.37
CA LYS A 127 25.31 -24.69 -11.02
C LYS A 127 26.67 -24.70 -10.30
N LYS A 128 27.42 -25.78 -10.50
CA LYS A 128 28.78 -25.95 -9.93
C LYS A 128 29.68 -24.77 -10.32
N GLY A 129 30.39 -24.21 -9.34
CA GLY A 129 31.31 -23.09 -9.53
C GLY A 129 30.67 -21.71 -9.31
N TYR A 130 29.36 -21.67 -9.04
CA TYR A 130 28.62 -20.41 -8.75
C TYR A 130 28.13 -20.33 -7.31
N LYS A 131 27.89 -19.11 -6.86
CA LYS A 131 27.29 -18.81 -5.55
C LYS A 131 26.30 -17.65 -5.60
N VAL A 132 25.41 -17.60 -4.64
CA VAL A 132 24.47 -16.51 -4.35
C VAL A 132 24.69 -16.08 -2.91
N SER A 133 24.74 -14.77 -2.68
CA SER A 133 24.79 -14.21 -1.35
C SER A 133 23.62 -13.24 -1.14
N PHE A 134 22.81 -13.53 -0.16
CA PHE A 134 21.79 -12.63 0.36
C PHE A 134 22.29 -11.80 1.55
N ASN A 135 23.55 -11.96 1.95
CA ASN A 135 24.15 -11.20 3.05
C ASN A 135 24.56 -9.79 2.60
N ILE A 136 23.60 -8.99 2.24
CA ILE A 136 23.73 -7.58 1.86
C ILE A 136 22.57 -6.78 2.48
N GLU A 137 22.71 -5.47 2.54
CA GLU A 137 21.75 -4.60 3.23
C GLU A 137 20.36 -4.70 2.60
N ASN A 138 20.16 -4.26 1.39
CA ASN A 138 18.87 -4.22 0.69
C ASN A 138 18.57 -5.53 -0.03
N SER A 139 18.57 -6.64 0.72
CA SER A 139 18.57 -7.99 0.16
C SER A 139 17.19 -8.43 -0.33
N LEU A 140 17.13 -9.03 -1.53
CA LEU A 140 15.96 -9.77 -2.05
C LEU A 140 15.59 -10.99 -1.20
N ALA A 141 16.35 -11.33 -0.16
CA ALA A 141 16.10 -12.48 0.70
C ALA A 141 14.67 -12.50 1.25
N SER A 142 14.17 -11.36 1.73
CA SER A 142 12.82 -11.25 2.30
C SER A 142 11.73 -11.54 1.27
N VAL A 143 11.90 -11.04 0.04
CA VAL A 143 10.93 -11.24 -1.06
C VAL A 143 10.90 -12.70 -1.49
N LEU A 144 12.08 -13.33 -1.64
CA LEU A 144 12.21 -14.70 -2.11
C LEU A 144 12.09 -15.76 -1.00
N GLY A 145 11.97 -15.33 0.26
CA GLY A 145 11.82 -16.22 1.43
C GLY A 145 13.11 -16.89 1.90
N PHE A 146 14.29 -16.46 1.45
CA PHE A 146 15.58 -16.99 1.86
C PHE A 146 16.13 -16.29 3.10
N GLU A 147 17.01 -16.97 3.82
CA GLU A 147 17.82 -16.36 4.90
C GLU A 147 18.98 -15.53 4.33
N LYS A 148 19.41 -14.50 5.08
CA LYS A 148 20.56 -13.65 4.75
C LYS A 148 21.88 -14.41 4.98
N LYS A 149 22.23 -15.32 4.06
CA LYS A 149 23.48 -16.11 4.06
C LYS A 149 23.98 -16.34 2.62
N GLU A 150 25.09 -17.03 2.49
CA GLU A 150 25.62 -17.48 1.20
C GLU A 150 25.11 -18.89 0.88
N TYR A 151 24.76 -19.10 -0.39
CA TYR A 151 24.33 -20.37 -0.96
C TYR A 151 25.29 -20.76 -2.07
N PHE A 152 25.66 -22.03 -2.07
CA PHE A 152 26.59 -22.58 -3.07
C PHE A 152 25.87 -23.57 -4.00
N ASN A 153 26.60 -24.19 -4.93
CA ASN A 153 26.03 -25.13 -5.88
C ASN A 153 25.04 -26.12 -5.27
N GLY A 154 23.93 -26.34 -5.97
CA GLY A 154 22.85 -27.22 -5.53
C GLY A 154 21.47 -26.64 -5.83
N ARG A 155 20.47 -27.36 -5.36
CA ARG A 155 19.07 -26.94 -5.38
C ARG A 155 18.66 -26.59 -3.94
N TRP A 156 18.16 -25.39 -3.77
CA TRP A 156 17.76 -24.83 -2.48
C TRP A 156 16.29 -24.44 -2.55
N GLU A 157 15.53 -24.78 -1.54
CA GLU A 157 14.19 -24.25 -1.34
C GLU A 157 14.26 -23.21 -0.22
N SER A 158 13.56 -22.08 -0.38
CA SER A 158 13.56 -21.00 0.60
C SER A 158 13.02 -21.48 1.94
N GLU A 159 13.51 -20.90 3.03
CA GLU A 159 13.11 -21.27 4.39
C GLU A 159 11.66 -20.83 4.67
N LYS A 160 11.25 -19.70 4.10
CA LYS A 160 9.90 -19.11 4.25
C LYS A 160 9.18 -19.07 2.90
N PRO A 161 7.85 -18.97 2.90
CA PRO A 161 7.10 -18.61 1.69
C PRO A 161 7.60 -17.31 1.09
N VAL A 162 7.44 -17.15 -0.23
CA VAL A 162 7.74 -15.90 -0.93
C VAL A 162 6.80 -14.78 -0.47
N ASP A 163 7.32 -13.57 -0.30
CA ASP A 163 6.54 -12.39 0.06
C ASP A 163 6.30 -11.51 -1.18
N ILE A 164 5.49 -12.02 -2.10
CA ILE A 164 5.14 -11.33 -3.35
C ILE A 164 3.99 -10.35 -3.12
N LEU A 165 3.07 -10.66 -2.21
CA LEU A 165 1.94 -9.80 -1.85
C LEU A 165 2.26 -8.99 -0.59
N LYS A 166 3.28 -8.13 -0.65
CA LYS A 166 3.74 -7.33 0.48
C LYS A 166 2.63 -6.46 1.08
N VAL A 167 1.73 -5.93 0.25
CA VAL A 167 0.57 -5.14 0.67
C VAL A 167 -0.68 -6.01 0.57
N ASN A 168 -1.08 -6.62 1.68
CA ASN A 168 -2.25 -7.48 1.78
C ASN A 168 -3.53 -6.71 2.12
N SER A 169 -3.40 -5.65 2.88
CA SER A 169 -4.52 -4.80 3.28
C SER A 169 -4.09 -3.34 3.31
N ILE A 170 -4.97 -2.47 2.88
CA ILE A 170 -4.78 -1.03 2.92
C ILE A 170 -5.80 -0.45 3.88
N LEU A 171 -5.29 0.25 4.89
CA LEU A 171 -6.04 0.96 5.91
C LEU A 171 -6.10 2.44 5.53
N ILE A 172 -7.29 3.00 5.49
CA ILE A 172 -7.55 4.42 5.18
C ILE A 172 -7.89 5.12 6.48
N TYR A 173 -6.98 5.97 6.94
CA TYR A 173 -7.14 6.79 8.13
C TYR A 173 -7.69 8.16 7.76
N CYS A 174 -8.46 8.75 8.67
CA CYS A 174 -8.99 10.11 8.53
C CYS A 174 -9.04 10.79 9.91
N ASP A 175 -8.40 11.94 10.06
CA ASP A 175 -8.23 12.63 11.34
C ASP A 175 -9.51 13.20 11.97
N ILE A 176 -10.57 13.39 11.18
CA ILE A 176 -11.81 14.00 11.64
C ILE A 176 -12.87 13.01 12.15
N ILE A 177 -12.57 11.69 12.11
CA ILE A 177 -13.51 10.64 12.54
C ILE A 177 -12.97 9.84 13.72
N ASN A 178 -13.87 9.13 14.38
CA ASN A 178 -13.54 8.20 15.46
C ASN A 178 -14.46 6.96 15.42
N GLY A 179 -14.18 5.95 16.26
CA GLY A 179 -15.05 4.80 16.49
C GLY A 179 -14.57 3.48 15.90
N SER A 180 -13.46 3.45 15.14
CA SER A 180 -12.84 2.20 14.68
C SER A 180 -11.82 1.68 15.70
N ARG A 181 -11.64 0.35 15.75
CA ARG A 181 -10.64 -0.30 16.62
C ARG A 181 -9.88 -1.37 15.84
N VAL A 182 -8.55 -1.38 16.04
CA VAL A 182 -7.66 -2.43 15.54
C VAL A 182 -6.96 -3.04 16.75
N ASP A 183 -7.07 -4.35 16.92
CA ASP A 183 -6.50 -5.09 18.04
C ASP A 183 -6.89 -4.50 19.42
N GLY A 184 -8.13 -4.00 19.53
CA GLY A 184 -8.66 -3.37 20.74
C GLY A 184 -8.26 -1.91 20.95
N VAL A 185 -7.34 -1.36 20.13
CA VAL A 185 -6.90 0.04 20.18
C VAL A 185 -7.74 0.89 19.25
N GLU A 186 -8.22 2.03 19.76
CA GLU A 186 -8.98 2.98 18.96
C GLU A 186 -8.09 3.69 17.93
N LYS A 187 -8.54 3.69 16.66
CA LYS A 187 -7.82 4.31 15.54
C LYS A 187 -8.81 4.98 14.60
N PRO A 188 -8.47 6.14 14.01
CA PRO A 188 -9.36 6.85 13.11
C PRO A 188 -9.35 6.24 11.70
N ILE A 189 -9.73 4.96 11.57
CA ILE A 189 -9.78 4.25 10.29
C ILE A 189 -11.20 4.31 9.74
N ILE A 190 -11.35 4.93 8.59
CA ILE A 190 -12.64 5.07 7.92
C ILE A 190 -12.98 3.87 7.05
N TYR A 191 -11.99 3.20 6.51
CA TYR A 191 -12.17 2.03 5.67
C TYR A 191 -10.90 1.19 5.57
N HIS A 192 -11.07 -0.09 5.25
CA HIS A 192 -9.95 -0.96 4.87
C HIS A 192 -10.37 -1.87 3.72
N PHE A 193 -9.40 -2.25 2.89
CA PHE A 193 -9.62 -3.19 1.79
C PHE A 193 -8.37 -3.98 1.47
N SER A 194 -8.56 -5.15 0.88
CA SER A 194 -7.48 -5.97 0.31
C SER A 194 -7.52 -5.87 -1.20
N PRO A 195 -6.39 -5.57 -1.87
CA PRO A 195 -6.31 -5.65 -3.32
C PRO A 195 -6.62 -7.07 -3.79
N ASN A 196 -7.61 -7.24 -4.65
CA ASN A 196 -8.07 -8.53 -5.16
C ASN A 196 -7.88 -8.68 -6.68
N VAL A 197 -7.00 -7.90 -7.25
CA VAL A 197 -6.67 -7.88 -8.68
C VAL A 197 -5.16 -8.04 -8.88
N ALA A 198 -4.73 -8.42 -10.07
CA ALA A 198 -3.31 -8.49 -10.41
C ALA A 198 -2.67 -7.09 -10.47
N PRO A 199 -1.34 -6.97 -10.27
CA PRO A 199 -0.61 -5.73 -10.47
C PRO A 199 -0.90 -5.08 -11.83
N GLY A 200 -1.02 -3.75 -11.86
CA GLY A 200 -1.36 -2.96 -13.04
C GLY A 200 -2.86 -2.89 -13.36
N ILE A 201 -3.70 -3.66 -12.69
CA ILE A 201 -5.15 -3.63 -12.89
C ILE A 201 -5.81 -2.56 -12.02
N LYS A 202 -6.88 -1.97 -12.53
CA LYS A 202 -7.67 -0.97 -11.80
C LYS A 202 -8.43 -1.62 -10.65
N ILE A 203 -8.29 -1.04 -9.47
CA ILE A 203 -9.08 -1.35 -8.27
C ILE A 203 -10.26 -0.37 -8.24
N VAL A 204 -11.46 -0.91 -8.16
CA VAL A 204 -12.71 -0.16 -7.96
C VAL A 204 -13.43 -0.77 -6.77
N ILE A 205 -13.71 0.05 -5.77
CA ILE A 205 -14.41 -0.37 -4.56
C ILE A 205 -15.62 0.51 -4.38
N GLU A 206 -16.78 -0.12 -4.24
CA GLU A 206 -18.07 0.48 -3.93
C GLU A 206 -18.69 -0.33 -2.81
N PRO A 207 -18.52 0.09 -1.53
CA PRO A 207 -19.08 -0.63 -0.39
C PRO A 207 -20.60 -0.74 -0.50
N GLN A 208 -21.14 -1.95 -0.53
CA GLN A 208 -22.60 -2.17 -0.57
C GLN A 208 -23.28 -1.68 0.72
N ASN A 209 -22.58 -1.78 1.86
CA ASN A 209 -23.05 -1.33 3.16
C ASN A 209 -22.00 -0.40 3.77
N PRO A 210 -22.01 0.91 3.45
CA PRO A 210 -21.06 1.85 4.03
C PRO A 210 -21.23 1.95 5.55
N ILE A 211 -20.12 1.89 6.28
CA ILE A 211 -20.11 2.06 7.73
C ILE A 211 -19.88 3.54 8.02
N TYR A 212 -20.85 4.17 8.64
CA TYR A 212 -20.77 5.56 9.02
C TYR A 212 -20.15 5.71 10.39
N LEU A 213 -19.12 6.55 10.48
CA LEU A 213 -18.39 6.84 11.71
C LEU A 213 -18.63 8.30 12.12
N PRO A 214 -18.74 8.59 13.41
CA PRO A 214 -19.02 9.93 13.90
C PRO A 214 -17.87 10.88 13.56
N ILE A 215 -18.20 12.09 13.12
CA ILE A 215 -17.28 13.20 12.95
C ILE A 215 -17.06 13.84 14.33
N THR A 216 -15.79 14.12 14.66
CA THR A 216 -15.37 14.58 15.99
C THR A 216 -15.13 16.09 16.07
N VAL A 217 -15.22 16.79 14.95
CA VAL A 217 -14.97 18.24 14.84
C VAL A 217 -16.25 18.96 14.44
N ASP A 218 -16.40 20.19 14.87
CA ASP A 218 -17.55 21.07 14.53
C ASP A 218 -17.34 21.86 13.24
N THR A 219 -16.08 21.94 12.78
CA THR A 219 -15.70 22.66 11.57
C THR A 219 -14.58 21.90 10.86
N ILE A 220 -14.74 21.67 9.56
CA ILE A 220 -13.68 21.12 8.73
C ILE A 220 -13.03 22.27 7.90
N SER A 221 -11.91 22.76 8.34
CA SER A 221 -11.02 23.61 7.52
C SER A 221 -10.00 22.81 6.77
N GLN A 222 -9.56 21.69 7.36
CA GLN A 222 -8.63 20.73 6.78
C GLN A 222 -9.04 19.30 7.16
N MET A 223 -8.71 18.34 6.31
CA MET A 223 -8.88 16.92 6.56
C MET A 223 -7.63 16.19 6.10
N THR A 224 -7.07 15.35 6.96
CA THR A 224 -5.89 14.55 6.66
C THR A 224 -6.28 13.10 6.44
N ILE A 225 -5.83 12.54 5.33
CA ILE A 225 -5.98 11.12 5.00
C ILE A 225 -4.59 10.47 5.01
N TRP A 226 -4.49 9.30 5.64
CA TRP A 226 -3.31 8.44 5.58
C TRP A 226 -3.68 7.09 4.99
N LEU A 227 -2.84 6.60 4.09
CA LEU A 227 -2.92 5.26 3.52
C LEU A 227 -1.80 4.42 4.11
N ARG A 228 -2.15 3.34 4.80
CA ARG A 228 -1.21 2.45 5.48
C ARG A 228 -1.46 1.00 5.06
N ASP A 229 -0.40 0.19 5.08
CA ASP A 229 -0.53 -1.26 4.95
C ASP A 229 -0.91 -1.92 6.30
N GLN A 230 -1.02 -3.23 6.31
CA GLN A 230 -1.33 -4.03 7.51
C GLN A 230 -0.28 -3.92 8.63
N GLU A 231 0.93 -3.43 8.34
CA GLU A 231 2.01 -3.17 9.30
C GLU A 231 2.16 -1.67 9.59
N GLU A 232 1.15 -0.87 9.23
CA GLU A 232 1.09 0.58 9.41
C GLU A 232 2.17 1.38 8.67
N ARG A 233 2.81 0.79 7.66
CA ARG A 233 3.76 1.48 6.80
C ARG A 233 3.02 2.32 5.74
N PRO A 234 3.55 3.49 5.35
CA PRO A 234 2.99 4.28 4.26
C PRO A 234 2.93 3.47 2.95
N ILE A 235 1.81 3.57 2.23
CA ILE A 235 1.65 2.95 0.92
C ILE A 235 2.41 3.75 -0.14
N ASP A 236 3.25 3.09 -0.92
CA ASP A 236 3.85 3.68 -2.12
C ASP A 236 2.88 3.52 -3.30
N LEU A 237 2.26 4.62 -3.70
CA LEU A 237 1.35 4.66 -4.86
C LEU A 237 2.11 4.74 -6.20
N ARG A 238 3.43 4.87 -6.20
CA ARG A 238 4.26 5.06 -7.41
C ARG A 238 3.77 6.18 -8.34
N GLY A 239 3.22 7.24 -7.75
CA GLY A 239 2.63 8.36 -8.48
C GLY A 239 1.26 8.10 -9.09
N GLU A 240 0.68 6.91 -8.91
CA GLU A 240 -0.69 6.64 -9.32
C GLU A 240 -1.69 7.42 -8.46
N LYS A 241 -2.81 7.79 -9.08
CA LYS A 241 -3.89 8.48 -8.37
C LYS A 241 -4.77 7.50 -7.63
N ILE A 242 -5.10 7.86 -6.41
CA ILE A 242 -6.25 7.30 -5.69
C ILE A 242 -7.32 8.37 -5.55
N VAL A 243 -8.56 8.00 -5.84
CA VAL A 243 -9.74 8.84 -5.66
C VAL A 243 -10.59 8.21 -4.58
N LEU A 244 -10.87 8.97 -3.53
CA LEU A 244 -11.66 8.56 -2.38
C LEU A 244 -12.94 9.38 -2.36
N ASN A 245 -14.08 8.71 -2.37
CA ASN A 245 -15.40 9.35 -2.30
C ASN A 245 -15.98 9.10 -0.92
N PHE A 246 -16.15 10.16 -0.16
CA PHE A 246 -16.79 10.12 1.14
C PHE A 246 -18.19 10.68 1.07
N HIS A 247 -19.10 10.10 1.81
CA HIS A 247 -20.43 10.65 2.03
C HIS A 247 -20.55 11.10 3.49
N VAL A 248 -20.95 12.33 3.67
CA VAL A 248 -21.23 12.94 4.99
C VAL A 248 -22.73 13.15 5.11
N ARG A 249 -23.29 12.81 6.26
CA ARG A 249 -24.72 13.04 6.53
C ARG A 249 -24.97 13.40 7.99
N ALA A 250 -26.05 14.10 8.22
CA ALA A 250 -26.58 14.31 9.55
C ALA A 250 -27.09 12.98 10.14
N ARG A 251 -26.97 12.81 11.45
CA ARG A 251 -27.30 11.62 12.23
C ARG A 251 -28.70 11.71 12.85
#